data_eec91eed3723672171ad7c3f03d128a3
#
_entry.id   eec91eed3723672171ad7c3f03d128a3
#
_cell.length_a   1.000
_cell.length_b   1.000
_cell.length_c   1.000
_cell.angle_alpha   90.00
_cell.angle_beta   90.00
_cell.angle_gamma   90.00
#
_symmetry.space_group_name_H-M   'P 1'
#
loop_
_entity.id
_entity.type
_entity.pdbx_description
1 polymer ?
#
loop_
_entity_poly.entity_id
_entity_poly.type
_entity_poly.pdbx_seq_one_letter_code
_entity_poly.pdbx_strand_id
1 'polypeptide(L)'
;DAIKSALNQKTSFPYNVIVVDDNSDDRTVDVIKSFLDDPKLVYIAQDKSYHAIGGNWNAAIHHPKCGKFALQLDSDDLYSDDNTVQRFVDAFYEQDCAMVVGTYKLTDFNLETIPPGIIDHKEWTPDNGRNNALRINGLGAPRGFYVPMLRQINFPTTKYGEDYAVGLRISREYQIGRIYDVIYICRRWEDNSDASLDIVKMNGHNTYKDRIRTWELQARINLNK
;
A
#
# COMPACT_ATOMS: atom_id res chain seq x y z
N ASP A 1 4.28 10.18 -13.78
CA ASP A 1 4.93 8.86 -13.95
C ASP A 1 4.09 7.77 -13.31
N ALA A 2 3.64 7.89 -12.04
CA ALA A 2 2.85 6.88 -11.34
C ALA A 2 1.62 6.45 -12.15
N ILE A 3 0.78 7.41 -12.59
CA ILE A 3 -0.41 7.14 -13.41
C ILE A 3 -0.03 6.38 -14.69
N LYS A 4 1.04 6.78 -15.39
CA LYS A 4 1.51 6.09 -16.59
C LYS A 4 1.91 4.64 -16.29
N SER A 5 2.65 4.40 -15.20
CA SER A 5 3.08 3.05 -14.83
C SER A 5 1.88 2.15 -14.50
N ALA A 6 0.82 2.72 -13.90
CA ALA A 6 -0.40 2.00 -13.58
C ALA A 6 -1.28 1.73 -14.82
N LEU A 7 -1.43 2.70 -15.73
CA LEU A 7 -2.24 2.53 -16.95
C LEU A 7 -1.60 1.59 -17.97
N ASN A 8 -0.28 1.45 -17.97
CA ASN A 8 0.47 0.58 -18.88
C ASN A 8 0.52 -0.89 -18.45
N GLN A 9 -0.15 -1.26 -17.36
CA GLN A 9 -0.14 -2.65 -16.89
C GLN A 9 -0.84 -3.59 -17.88
N LYS A 10 -0.24 -4.76 -18.08
CA LYS A 10 -0.77 -5.86 -18.92
C LYS A 10 -1.37 -6.91 -18.03
N THR A 11 -2.64 -7.19 -18.21
CA THR A 11 -3.39 -8.16 -17.41
C THR A 11 -4.31 -9.01 -18.28
N SER A 12 -4.58 -10.23 -17.85
CA SER A 12 -5.59 -11.13 -18.47
C SER A 12 -7.02 -10.81 -18.03
N PHE A 13 -7.21 -9.79 -17.20
CA PHE A 13 -8.49 -9.34 -16.65
C PHE A 13 -8.61 -7.81 -16.77
N PRO A 14 -9.83 -7.26 -16.74
CA PRO A 14 -10.02 -5.81 -16.71
C PRO A 14 -9.61 -5.22 -15.36
N TYR A 15 -9.03 -4.00 -15.38
CA TYR A 15 -8.70 -3.25 -14.17
C TYR A 15 -8.96 -1.76 -14.34
N ASN A 16 -9.07 -1.05 -13.24
CA ASN A 16 -9.18 0.40 -13.20
C ASN A 16 -8.03 1.00 -12.39
N VAL A 17 -7.64 2.21 -12.73
CA VAL A 17 -6.70 3.04 -11.98
C VAL A 17 -7.52 4.13 -11.29
N ILE A 18 -7.64 4.06 -9.96
CA ILE A 18 -8.42 5.03 -9.18
C ILE A 18 -7.43 6.01 -8.55
N VAL A 19 -7.51 7.26 -8.98
CA VAL A 19 -6.71 8.35 -8.43
C VAL A 19 -7.58 9.19 -7.51
N VAL A 20 -7.14 9.32 -6.26
CA VAL A 20 -7.80 10.18 -5.27
C VAL A 20 -6.92 11.40 -5.04
N ASP A 21 -7.48 12.56 -5.28
CA ASP A 21 -6.86 13.84 -5.02
C ASP A 21 -7.43 14.43 -3.71
N ASP A 22 -6.56 14.66 -2.75
CA ASP A 22 -6.92 15.20 -1.42
C ASP A 22 -6.96 16.73 -1.39
N ASN A 23 -7.56 17.32 -2.42
CA ASN A 23 -7.69 18.77 -2.59
C ASN A 23 -6.32 19.44 -2.76
N SER A 24 -5.54 18.98 -3.73
CA SER A 24 -4.24 19.56 -4.08
C SER A 24 -4.38 21.01 -4.58
N ASP A 25 -3.48 21.87 -4.17
CA ASP A 25 -3.41 23.29 -4.51
C ASP A 25 -2.34 23.62 -5.58
N ASP A 26 -1.68 22.57 -6.09
CA ASP A 26 -0.66 22.65 -7.12
C ASP A 26 -1.20 22.18 -8.50
N ARG A 27 -0.29 21.82 -9.42
CA ARG A 27 -0.62 21.32 -10.75
C ARG A 27 -1.07 19.85 -10.79
N THR A 28 -1.24 19.18 -9.66
CA THR A 28 -1.61 17.75 -9.60
C THR A 28 -2.93 17.49 -10.35
N VAL A 29 -3.94 18.34 -10.14
CA VAL A 29 -5.25 18.22 -10.83
C VAL A 29 -5.11 18.32 -12.35
N ASP A 30 -4.28 19.24 -12.85
CA ASP A 30 -4.06 19.41 -14.30
C ASP A 30 -3.37 18.16 -14.88
N VAL A 31 -2.41 17.61 -14.16
CA VAL A 31 -1.74 16.37 -14.55
C VAL A 31 -2.74 15.21 -14.60
N ILE A 32 -3.58 15.02 -13.59
CA ILE A 32 -4.59 13.95 -13.57
C ILE A 32 -5.54 14.11 -14.76
N LYS A 33 -6.03 15.34 -15.01
CA LYS A 33 -6.95 15.63 -16.11
C LYS A 33 -6.39 15.29 -17.49
N SER A 34 -5.08 15.33 -17.68
CA SER A 34 -4.44 14.94 -18.95
C SER A 34 -4.55 13.45 -19.28
N PHE A 35 -5.00 12.62 -18.34
CA PHE A 35 -5.21 11.18 -18.51
C PHE A 35 -6.68 10.75 -18.54
N LEU A 36 -7.64 11.69 -18.42
CA LEU A 36 -9.08 11.36 -18.33
C LEU A 36 -9.66 10.72 -19.58
N ASP A 37 -8.98 10.81 -20.71
CA ASP A 37 -9.38 10.12 -21.94
C ASP A 37 -9.13 8.60 -21.88
N ASP A 38 -8.31 8.12 -20.94
CA ASP A 38 -8.13 6.68 -20.75
C ASP A 38 -9.33 6.11 -19.98
N PRO A 39 -10.08 5.15 -20.57
CA PRO A 39 -11.30 4.61 -19.94
C PRO A 39 -11.03 3.83 -18.63
N LYS A 40 -9.80 3.44 -18.37
CA LYS A 40 -9.39 2.77 -17.13
C LYS A 40 -9.23 3.76 -15.98
N LEU A 41 -9.01 5.06 -16.26
CA LEU A 41 -8.80 6.05 -15.22
C LEU A 41 -10.11 6.46 -14.55
N VAL A 42 -10.08 6.47 -13.24
CA VAL A 42 -11.15 6.99 -12.37
C VAL A 42 -10.55 8.08 -11.50
N TYR A 43 -11.08 9.28 -11.58
CA TYR A 43 -10.64 10.41 -10.77
C TYR A 43 -11.66 10.73 -9.69
N ILE A 44 -11.20 10.81 -8.44
CA ILE A 44 -11.97 11.22 -7.27
C ILE A 44 -11.35 12.50 -6.72
N ALA A 45 -12.02 13.61 -6.86
CA ALA A 45 -11.69 14.85 -6.19
C ALA A 45 -12.38 14.88 -4.82
N GLN A 46 -11.64 15.11 -3.76
CA GLN A 46 -12.21 15.27 -2.43
C GLN A 46 -12.69 16.71 -2.23
N ASP A 47 -13.92 16.87 -1.75
CA ASP A 47 -14.48 18.21 -1.42
C ASP A 47 -13.76 18.85 -0.23
N LYS A 48 -13.20 18.02 0.64
CA LYS A 48 -12.43 18.43 1.82
C LYS A 48 -11.23 17.52 1.93
N SER A 49 -10.07 18.11 2.18
CA SER A 49 -8.88 17.33 2.47
C SER A 49 -9.07 16.53 3.77
N TYR A 50 -8.82 15.23 3.70
CA TYR A 50 -8.73 14.39 4.90
C TYR A 50 -7.43 14.66 5.67
N HIS A 51 -6.43 15.27 5.01
CA HIS A 51 -5.08 15.41 5.53
C HIS A 51 -4.53 14.09 6.12
N ALA A 52 -5.04 12.97 5.60
CA ALA A 52 -4.74 11.63 6.10
C ALA A 52 -4.90 10.60 4.98
N ILE A 53 -3.83 9.88 4.70
CA ILE A 53 -3.75 8.91 3.60
C ILE A 53 -4.83 7.81 3.71
N GLY A 54 -5.11 7.33 4.92
CA GLY A 54 -6.13 6.29 5.14
C GLY A 54 -7.54 6.70 4.72
N GLY A 55 -7.90 7.99 4.86
CA GLY A 55 -9.18 8.53 4.39
C GLY A 55 -9.31 8.47 2.87
N ASN A 56 -8.26 8.84 2.15
CA ASN A 56 -8.21 8.81 0.69
C ASN A 56 -8.27 7.37 0.16
N TRP A 57 -7.60 6.44 0.83
CA TRP A 57 -7.65 5.03 0.47
C TRP A 57 -9.04 4.43 0.69
N ASN A 58 -9.74 4.85 1.77
CA ASN A 58 -11.13 4.45 1.97
C ASN A 58 -12.04 4.96 0.84
N ALA A 59 -11.85 6.20 0.38
CA ALA A 59 -12.60 6.71 -0.77
C ALA A 59 -12.37 5.84 -2.02
N ALA A 60 -11.13 5.44 -2.28
CA ALA A 60 -10.80 4.57 -3.42
C ALA A 60 -11.43 3.18 -3.31
N ILE A 61 -11.30 2.50 -2.19
CA ILE A 61 -11.79 1.12 -2.03
C ILE A 61 -13.31 1.02 -2.00
N HIS A 62 -14.00 2.09 -1.57
CA HIS A 62 -15.48 2.13 -1.58
C HIS A 62 -16.05 2.61 -2.90
N HIS A 63 -15.23 3.09 -3.83
CA HIS A 63 -15.72 3.48 -5.14
C HIS A 63 -16.30 2.28 -5.92
N PRO A 64 -17.45 2.42 -6.62
CA PRO A 64 -18.09 1.31 -7.34
C PRO A 64 -17.21 0.62 -8.40
N LYS A 65 -16.27 1.36 -9.00
CA LYS A 65 -15.30 0.81 -9.96
C LYS A 65 -14.09 0.12 -9.31
N CYS A 66 -13.95 0.12 -7.99
CA CYS A 66 -12.92 -0.65 -7.32
C CYS A 66 -13.24 -2.14 -7.44
N GLY A 67 -12.28 -2.90 -7.96
CA GLY A 67 -12.43 -4.32 -8.27
C GLY A 67 -12.39 -5.23 -7.03
N LYS A 68 -12.25 -6.54 -7.29
CA LYS A 68 -12.11 -7.56 -6.24
C LYS A 68 -10.81 -7.42 -5.44
N PHE A 69 -9.74 -6.98 -6.09
CA PHE A 69 -8.44 -6.68 -5.49
C PHE A 69 -8.10 -5.22 -5.70
N ALA A 70 -7.38 -4.62 -4.78
CA ALA A 70 -6.85 -3.28 -4.86
C ALA A 70 -5.35 -3.30 -4.55
N LEU A 71 -4.57 -2.62 -5.39
CA LEU A 71 -3.14 -2.46 -5.22
C LEU A 71 -2.83 -0.99 -4.96
N GLN A 72 -1.94 -0.74 -4.00
CA GLN A 72 -1.45 0.60 -3.72
C GLN A 72 -0.34 1.01 -4.66
N LEU A 73 -0.37 2.28 -5.05
CA LEU A 73 0.74 2.96 -5.70
C LEU A 73 0.79 4.39 -5.17
N ASP A 74 1.90 4.77 -4.58
CA ASP A 74 2.14 6.12 -4.11
C ASP A 74 2.42 7.05 -5.30
N SER A 75 2.05 8.33 -5.18
CA SER A 75 2.07 9.27 -6.32
C SER A 75 3.48 9.60 -6.82
N ASP A 76 4.49 9.39 -6.00
CA ASP A 76 5.90 9.59 -6.31
C ASP A 76 6.64 8.32 -6.74
N ASP A 77 5.98 7.15 -6.70
CA ASP A 77 6.54 5.83 -6.98
C ASP A 77 6.09 5.25 -8.33
N LEU A 78 6.61 4.06 -8.66
CA LEU A 78 6.31 3.36 -9.91
C LEU A 78 6.13 1.85 -9.68
N TYR A 79 5.30 1.19 -10.47
CA TYR A 79 5.44 -0.24 -10.68
C TYR A 79 6.72 -0.54 -11.48
N SER A 80 7.42 -1.63 -11.16
CA SER A 80 8.74 -1.92 -11.74
C SER A 80 8.66 -2.32 -13.21
N ASP A 81 7.55 -2.91 -13.61
CA ASP A 81 7.29 -3.38 -14.98
C ASP A 81 5.79 -3.38 -15.31
N ASP A 82 5.44 -3.82 -16.50
CA ASP A 82 4.07 -3.84 -17.00
C ASP A 82 3.25 -5.08 -16.57
N ASN A 83 3.81 -5.98 -15.76
CA ASN A 83 3.15 -7.19 -15.27
C ASN A 83 2.89 -7.19 -13.75
N THR A 84 3.23 -6.11 -13.06
CA THR A 84 3.10 -6.04 -11.59
C THR A 84 1.67 -6.35 -11.12
N VAL A 85 0.64 -5.78 -11.77
CA VAL A 85 -0.76 -6.00 -11.40
C VAL A 85 -1.18 -7.45 -11.63
N GLN A 86 -0.75 -8.07 -12.73
CA GLN A 86 -1.01 -9.50 -12.99
C GLN A 86 -0.40 -10.36 -11.89
N ARG A 87 0.87 -10.13 -11.55
CA ARG A 87 1.60 -10.90 -10.53
C ARG A 87 0.97 -10.81 -9.15
N PHE A 88 0.42 -9.65 -8.80
CA PHE A 88 -0.33 -9.51 -7.54
C PHE A 88 -1.59 -10.38 -7.53
N VAL A 89 -2.35 -10.36 -8.61
CA VAL A 89 -3.60 -11.14 -8.69
C VAL A 89 -3.29 -12.64 -8.70
N ASP A 90 -2.27 -13.06 -9.42
CA ASP A 90 -1.80 -14.45 -9.40
C ASP A 90 -1.41 -14.89 -7.99
N ALA A 91 -0.63 -14.06 -7.27
CA ALA A 91 -0.24 -14.34 -5.89
C ALA A 91 -1.43 -14.46 -4.92
N PHE A 92 -2.50 -13.67 -5.10
CA PHE A 92 -3.72 -13.82 -4.30
C PHE A 92 -4.35 -15.21 -4.44
N TYR A 93 -4.40 -15.72 -5.66
CA TYR A 93 -4.99 -17.02 -5.94
C TYR A 93 -4.05 -18.19 -5.59
N GLU A 94 -2.77 -18.07 -5.91
CA GLU A 94 -1.77 -19.12 -5.66
C GLU A 94 -1.50 -19.33 -4.16
N GLN A 95 -1.51 -18.24 -3.38
CA GLN A 95 -1.18 -18.29 -1.95
C GLN A 95 -2.42 -18.29 -1.05
N ASP A 96 -3.63 -18.26 -1.59
CA ASP A 96 -4.91 -18.21 -0.87
C ASP A 96 -4.87 -17.20 0.29
N CYS A 97 -4.56 -15.95 -0.03
CA CYS A 97 -4.31 -14.93 0.95
C CYS A 97 -5.23 -13.71 0.75
N ALA A 98 -5.36 -12.88 1.79
CA ALA A 98 -6.23 -11.71 1.76
C ALA A 98 -5.48 -10.38 1.63
N MET A 99 -4.16 -10.45 1.74
CA MET A 99 -3.24 -9.36 1.50
C MET A 99 -1.97 -9.93 0.88
N VAL A 100 -1.36 -9.21 -0.03
CA VAL A 100 -0.04 -9.53 -0.60
C VAL A 100 0.89 -8.36 -0.35
N VAL A 101 2.10 -8.66 0.11
CA VAL A 101 3.18 -7.68 0.25
C VAL A 101 4.30 -8.05 -0.72
N GLY A 102 4.73 -7.09 -1.51
CA GLY A 102 5.78 -7.27 -2.50
C GLY A 102 7.16 -6.85 -2.01
N THR A 103 8.07 -6.83 -2.94
CA THR A 103 9.46 -6.37 -2.79
C THR A 103 9.64 -5.09 -3.58
N TYR A 104 10.35 -4.13 -3.03
CA TYR A 104 10.63 -2.87 -3.70
C TYR A 104 12.12 -2.56 -3.77
N LYS A 105 12.46 -1.75 -4.75
CA LYS A 105 13.79 -1.19 -4.94
C LYS A 105 13.78 0.29 -4.64
N LEU A 106 14.71 0.75 -3.83
CA LEU A 106 14.91 2.17 -3.53
C LEU A 106 15.75 2.82 -4.62
N THR A 107 15.26 3.92 -5.15
CA THR A 107 15.96 4.73 -6.15
C THR A 107 15.80 6.22 -5.86
N ASP A 108 16.61 7.04 -6.52
CA ASP A 108 16.29 8.46 -6.73
C ASP A 108 15.31 8.65 -7.91
N PHE A 109 15.00 9.90 -8.27
CA PHE A 109 14.12 10.21 -9.41
C PHE A 109 14.75 9.95 -10.80
N ASN A 110 16.06 9.73 -10.87
CA ASN A 110 16.76 9.28 -12.08
C ASN A 110 16.77 7.75 -12.21
N LEU A 111 16.12 7.03 -11.26
CA LEU A 111 16.07 5.58 -11.14
C LEU A 111 17.44 4.95 -10.79
N GLU A 112 18.38 5.74 -10.31
CA GLU A 112 19.62 5.24 -9.75
C GLU A 112 19.37 4.62 -8.38
N THR A 113 19.92 3.43 -8.18
CA THR A 113 19.72 2.69 -6.91
C THR A 113 20.43 3.39 -5.75
N ILE A 114 19.68 3.62 -4.67
CA ILE A 114 20.21 4.17 -3.41
C ILE A 114 20.19 3.12 -2.29
N PRO A 115 21.10 3.22 -1.30
CA PRO A 115 21.12 2.30 -0.18
C PRO A 115 19.80 2.32 0.62
N PRO A 116 19.35 1.18 1.16
CA PRO A 116 19.97 -0.16 1.10
C PRO A 116 19.70 -0.95 -0.19
N GLY A 117 19.06 -0.38 -1.19
CA GLY A 117 18.78 -1.00 -2.48
C GLY A 117 17.45 -1.74 -2.48
N ILE A 118 17.46 -3.03 -2.26
CA ILE A 118 16.25 -3.86 -2.28
C ILE A 118 15.75 -4.13 -0.86
N ILE A 119 14.44 -3.97 -0.67
CA ILE A 119 13.73 -4.31 0.57
C ILE A 119 12.75 -5.45 0.25
N ASP A 120 13.07 -6.64 0.71
CA ASP A 120 12.35 -7.87 0.39
C ASP A 120 11.71 -8.57 1.62
N HIS A 121 11.88 -8.00 2.81
CA HIS A 121 11.32 -8.52 4.05
C HIS A 121 11.63 -10.03 4.28
N LYS A 122 12.87 -10.43 4.07
CA LYS A 122 13.33 -11.82 4.30
C LYS A 122 13.18 -12.30 5.75
N GLU A 123 12.95 -11.38 6.70
CA GLU A 123 12.62 -11.70 8.08
C GLU A 123 11.27 -12.41 8.23
N TRP A 124 10.41 -12.41 7.21
CA TRP A 124 9.21 -13.23 7.20
C TRP A 124 9.58 -14.69 6.99
N THR A 125 9.15 -15.54 7.90
CA THR A 125 9.39 -16.98 7.80
C THR A 125 8.07 -17.76 7.84
N PRO A 126 7.96 -18.88 7.12
CA PRO A 126 6.77 -19.75 7.19
C PRO A 126 6.43 -20.21 8.62
N ASP A 127 7.44 -20.44 9.45
CA ASP A 127 7.29 -20.90 10.84
C ASP A 127 6.56 -19.90 11.73
N ASN A 128 6.60 -18.61 11.40
CA ASN A 128 5.88 -17.58 12.14
C ASN A 128 4.41 -17.46 11.71
N GLY A 129 4.05 -18.01 10.55
CA GLY A 129 2.69 -17.96 10.03
C GLY A 129 2.11 -16.56 10.06
N ARG A 130 0.88 -16.43 10.56
CA ARG A 130 0.18 -15.14 10.69
C ARG A 130 0.78 -14.18 11.72
N ASN A 131 1.72 -14.63 12.55
CA ASN A 131 2.38 -13.79 13.56
C ASN A 131 3.53 -12.95 12.99
N ASN A 132 3.94 -13.16 11.74
CA ASN A 132 4.97 -12.34 11.10
C ASN A 132 4.66 -10.83 11.19
N ALA A 133 3.43 -10.41 10.95
CA ALA A 133 3.03 -9.02 11.02
C ALA A 133 3.28 -8.37 12.40
N LEU A 134 3.23 -9.16 13.49
CA LEU A 134 3.55 -8.69 14.85
C LEU A 134 5.05 -8.48 15.07
N ARG A 135 5.91 -9.08 14.25
CA ARG A 135 7.38 -9.12 14.45
C ARG A 135 8.12 -8.05 13.65
N ILE A 136 7.50 -7.50 12.63
CA ILE A 136 8.10 -6.50 11.75
C ILE A 136 7.69 -5.09 12.14
N ASN A 137 8.47 -4.09 11.71
CA ASN A 137 8.19 -2.68 12.02
C ASN A 137 7.42 -1.96 10.91
N GLY A 138 6.65 -2.69 10.11
CA GLY A 138 5.86 -2.17 8.99
C GLY A 138 5.81 -3.17 7.85
N LEU A 139 4.91 -2.96 6.91
CA LEU A 139 4.73 -3.87 5.79
C LEU A 139 5.46 -3.41 4.52
N GLY A 140 5.92 -2.17 4.48
CA GLY A 140 6.54 -1.56 3.31
C GLY A 140 5.59 -1.45 2.11
N ALA A 141 6.11 -1.01 0.99
CA ALA A 141 5.47 -1.06 -0.33
C ALA A 141 6.00 -2.29 -1.10
N PRO A 142 5.34 -2.73 -2.19
CA PRO A 142 3.94 -2.50 -2.53
C PRO A 142 2.99 -3.44 -1.77
N ARG A 143 1.73 -3.04 -1.68
CA ARG A 143 0.69 -3.81 -0.97
C ARG A 143 -0.54 -4.00 -1.84
N GLY A 144 -1.07 -5.22 -1.82
CA GLY A 144 -2.35 -5.56 -2.43
C GLY A 144 -3.31 -6.13 -1.40
N PHE A 145 -4.61 -5.91 -1.60
CA PHE A 145 -5.67 -6.26 -0.65
C PHE A 145 -6.87 -6.91 -1.33
N TYR A 146 -7.48 -7.87 -0.67
CA TYR A 146 -8.79 -8.39 -1.03
C TYR A 146 -9.87 -7.41 -0.58
N VAL A 147 -10.48 -6.70 -1.53
CA VAL A 147 -11.35 -5.55 -1.29
C VAL A 147 -12.59 -5.86 -0.44
N PRO A 148 -13.31 -6.98 -0.61
CA PRO A 148 -14.48 -7.28 0.22
C PRO A 148 -14.18 -7.28 1.71
N MET A 149 -13.02 -7.81 2.13
CA MET A 149 -12.59 -7.77 3.51
C MET A 149 -12.09 -6.37 3.91
N LEU A 150 -11.32 -5.73 3.04
CA LEU A 150 -10.79 -4.40 3.29
C LEU A 150 -11.91 -3.37 3.55
N ARG A 151 -13.04 -3.48 2.84
CA ARG A 151 -14.24 -2.66 3.06
C ARG A 151 -14.89 -2.88 4.42
N GLN A 152 -14.74 -4.04 5.03
CA GLN A 152 -15.25 -4.31 6.40
C GLN A 152 -14.32 -3.73 7.47
N ILE A 153 -13.00 -3.75 7.22
CA ILE A 153 -11.98 -3.27 8.15
C ILE A 153 -11.87 -1.75 8.07
N ASN A 154 -11.74 -1.20 6.89
CA ASN A 154 -11.34 0.17 6.53
C ASN A 154 -9.92 0.53 7.02
N PHE A 155 -9.32 1.52 6.37
CA PHE A 155 -8.09 2.14 6.85
C PHE A 155 -8.41 3.12 7.98
N PRO A 156 -7.63 3.15 9.07
CA PRO A 156 -7.73 4.23 10.03
C PRO A 156 -7.36 5.56 9.38
N THR A 157 -8.10 6.63 9.71
CA THR A 157 -7.84 7.97 9.18
C THR A 157 -6.64 8.57 9.91
N THR A 158 -5.46 8.10 9.55
CA THR A 158 -4.17 8.55 10.08
C THR A 158 -3.22 8.94 8.95
N LYS A 159 -2.17 9.70 9.27
CA LYS A 159 -1.11 10.08 8.33
C LYS A 159 0.03 9.07 8.26
N TYR A 160 0.01 8.04 9.11
CA TYR A 160 1.10 7.09 9.24
C TYR A 160 0.61 5.78 9.87
N GLY A 161 1.09 4.65 9.32
CA GLY A 161 0.83 3.31 9.86
C GLY A 161 -0.58 2.79 9.65
N GLU A 162 -1.37 3.41 8.78
CA GLU A 162 -2.70 2.97 8.38
C GLU A 162 -2.67 1.59 7.71
N ASP A 163 -1.66 1.37 6.87
CA ASP A 163 -1.37 0.12 6.19
C ASP A 163 -1.00 -0.99 7.18
N TYR A 164 -0.15 -0.64 8.16
CA TYR A 164 0.29 -1.58 9.18
C TYR A 164 -0.87 -1.99 10.09
N ALA A 165 -1.74 -1.06 10.47
CA ALA A 165 -2.94 -1.35 11.25
C ALA A 165 -3.87 -2.34 10.51
N VAL A 166 -4.10 -2.11 9.22
CA VAL A 166 -4.91 -3.02 8.37
C VAL A 166 -4.23 -4.38 8.22
N GLY A 167 -2.93 -4.42 7.96
CA GLY A 167 -2.19 -5.67 7.84
C GLY A 167 -2.20 -6.50 9.12
N LEU A 168 -2.04 -5.87 10.29
CA LEU A 168 -2.20 -6.53 11.58
C LEU A 168 -3.60 -7.15 11.71
N ARG A 169 -4.66 -6.39 11.39
CA ARG A 169 -6.04 -6.89 11.48
C ARG A 169 -6.32 -8.03 10.50
N ILE A 170 -5.83 -7.94 9.26
CA ILE A 170 -5.94 -9.02 8.28
C ILE A 170 -5.22 -10.27 8.77
N SER A 171 -3.99 -10.14 9.25
CA SER A 171 -3.16 -11.26 9.67
C SER A 171 -3.68 -12.00 10.90
N ARG A 172 -4.70 -11.46 11.58
CA ARG A 172 -5.37 -12.17 12.69
C ARG A 172 -6.06 -13.45 12.22
N GLU A 173 -6.68 -13.40 11.04
CA GLU A 173 -7.54 -14.47 10.52
C GLU A 173 -7.07 -15.04 9.18
N TYR A 174 -6.31 -14.26 8.41
CA TYR A 174 -5.92 -14.57 7.04
C TYR A 174 -4.41 -14.59 6.85
N GLN A 175 -3.97 -15.28 5.83
CA GLN A 175 -2.57 -15.25 5.39
C GLN A 175 -2.27 -13.91 4.67
N ILE A 176 -1.02 -13.47 4.84
CA ILE A 176 -0.43 -12.41 4.03
C ILE A 176 0.57 -13.08 3.08
N GLY A 177 0.28 -13.01 1.79
CA GLY A 177 1.13 -13.55 0.74
C GLY A 177 2.33 -12.65 0.46
N ARG A 178 3.31 -13.19 -0.27
CA ARG A 178 4.59 -12.54 -0.56
C ARG A 178 4.96 -12.66 -2.03
N ILE A 179 5.52 -11.55 -2.57
CA ILE A 179 6.22 -11.55 -3.87
C ILE A 179 7.65 -11.07 -3.60
N TYR A 180 8.62 -11.97 -3.80
CA TYR A 180 10.03 -11.69 -3.49
C TYR A 180 10.80 -11.01 -4.63
N ASP A 181 10.27 -11.05 -5.85
CA ASP A 181 10.85 -10.27 -6.95
C ASP A 181 10.53 -8.79 -6.79
N VAL A 182 11.41 -7.94 -7.28
CA VAL A 182 11.18 -6.49 -7.29
C VAL A 182 10.04 -6.18 -8.24
N ILE A 183 8.93 -5.68 -7.72
CA ILE A 183 7.72 -5.31 -8.46
C ILE A 183 7.32 -3.85 -8.27
N TYR A 184 8.15 -3.10 -7.55
CA TYR A 184 7.87 -1.72 -7.20
C TYR A 184 9.17 -0.92 -7.10
N ILE A 185 9.16 0.32 -7.56
CA ILE A 185 10.25 1.27 -7.46
C ILE A 185 9.81 2.39 -6.50
N CYS A 186 10.43 2.41 -5.33
CA CYS A 186 10.22 3.46 -4.34
C CYS A 186 11.25 4.56 -4.56
N ARG A 187 10.79 5.74 -4.97
CA ARG A 187 11.66 6.88 -5.28
C ARG A 187 11.82 7.77 -4.06
N ARG A 188 13.05 8.15 -3.76
CA ARG A 188 13.40 9.00 -2.62
C ARG A 188 13.88 10.38 -3.07
N TRP A 189 13.45 11.40 -2.35
CA TRP A 189 13.81 12.80 -2.56
C TRP A 189 13.80 13.56 -1.22
N GLU A 190 14.32 14.79 -1.18
CA GLU A 190 14.58 15.51 0.06
C GLU A 190 13.31 15.77 0.90
N ASP A 191 12.16 16.02 0.25
CA ASP A 191 10.88 16.29 0.93
C ASP A 191 10.00 15.04 1.12
N ASN A 192 10.54 13.86 0.87
CA ASN A 192 9.81 12.61 1.08
C ASN A 192 9.45 12.45 2.57
N SER A 193 8.19 12.17 2.87
CA SER A 193 7.64 12.15 4.23
C SER A 193 8.40 11.26 5.22
N ASP A 194 9.10 10.23 4.72
CA ASP A 194 9.86 9.30 5.54
C ASP A 194 11.38 9.59 5.54
N ALA A 195 11.87 10.48 4.66
CA ALA A 195 13.31 10.68 4.47
C ALA A 195 13.96 11.59 5.53
N SER A 196 13.19 12.47 6.17
CA SER A 196 13.70 13.52 7.08
C SER A 196 12.90 13.60 8.39
N LEU A 197 12.50 12.45 8.95
CA LEU A 197 11.82 12.44 10.23
C LEU A 197 12.77 12.85 11.36
N ASP A 198 12.42 13.90 12.08
CA ASP A 198 13.06 14.19 13.35
C ASP A 198 12.79 13.08 14.38
N ILE A 199 13.66 12.99 15.40
CA ILE A 199 13.59 11.92 16.40
C ILE A 199 12.25 11.91 17.16
N VAL A 200 11.60 13.05 17.34
CA VAL A 200 10.32 13.16 18.07
C VAL A 200 9.19 12.54 17.22
N LYS A 201 9.13 12.87 15.94
CA LYS A 201 8.17 12.27 15.01
C LYS A 201 8.40 10.77 14.87
N MET A 202 9.66 10.36 14.69
CA MET A 202 10.01 8.93 14.59
C MET A 202 9.57 8.15 15.84
N ASN A 203 9.83 8.67 17.03
CA ASN A 203 9.39 8.06 18.28
C ASN A 203 7.86 8.05 18.40
N GLY A 204 7.18 9.09 17.94
CA GLY A 204 5.71 9.13 17.86
C GLY A 204 5.15 8.01 16.98
N HIS A 205 5.71 7.82 15.79
CA HIS A 205 5.36 6.75 14.87
C HIS A 205 5.61 5.35 15.46
N ASN A 206 6.77 5.13 16.07
CA ASN A 206 7.09 3.86 16.71
C ASN A 206 6.13 3.58 17.88
N THR A 207 5.85 4.58 18.72
CA THR A 207 4.90 4.45 19.83
C THR A 207 3.50 4.08 19.33
N TYR A 208 3.04 4.69 18.22
CA TYR A 208 1.77 4.34 17.61
C TYR A 208 1.76 2.88 17.13
N LYS A 209 2.79 2.45 16.39
CA LYS A 209 2.91 1.06 15.93
C LYS A 209 2.95 0.06 17.08
N ASP A 210 3.68 0.36 18.15
CA ASP A 210 3.74 -0.49 19.33
C ASP A 210 2.38 -0.62 20.04
N ARG A 211 1.61 0.46 20.10
CA ARG A 211 0.25 0.44 20.66
C ARG A 211 -0.68 -0.44 19.84
N ILE A 212 -0.76 -0.26 18.53
CA ILE A 212 -1.65 -1.08 17.68
C ILE A 212 -1.21 -2.54 17.67
N ARG A 213 0.08 -2.82 17.71
CA ARG A 213 0.64 -4.16 17.84
C ARG A 213 0.25 -4.82 19.18
N THR A 214 0.31 -4.06 20.26
CA THR A 214 -0.09 -4.52 21.59
C THR A 214 -1.59 -4.84 21.64
N TRP A 215 -2.44 -3.99 21.07
CA TRP A 215 -3.88 -4.23 20.99
C TRP A 215 -4.20 -5.46 20.12
N GLU A 216 -3.49 -5.62 19.01
CA GLU A 216 -3.66 -6.80 18.16
C GLU A 216 -3.26 -8.08 18.88
N LEU A 217 -2.13 -8.07 19.60
CA LEU A 217 -1.69 -9.22 20.40
C LEU A 217 -2.74 -9.56 21.47
N GLN A 218 -3.27 -8.57 22.18
CA GLN A 218 -4.31 -8.77 23.17
C GLN A 218 -5.59 -9.35 22.56
N ALA A 219 -5.98 -8.87 21.38
CA ALA A 219 -7.12 -9.42 20.65
C ALA A 219 -6.93 -10.91 20.31
N ARG A 220 -5.73 -11.29 19.83
CA ARG A 220 -5.39 -12.70 19.53
C ARG A 220 -5.42 -13.59 20.78
N ILE A 221 -4.89 -13.09 21.90
CA ILE A 221 -4.93 -13.82 23.19
C ILE A 221 -6.40 -14.04 23.61
N ASN A 222 -7.26 -13.06 23.46
CA ASN A 222 -8.66 -13.19 23.85
C ASN A 222 -9.45 -14.16 22.95
N LEU A 223 -9.10 -14.25 21.68
CA LEU A 223 -9.73 -15.21 20.74
C LEU A 223 -9.31 -16.67 21.02
N ASN A 224 -8.20 -16.89 21.69
CA ASN A 224 -7.66 -18.22 22.01
C ASN A 224 -8.01 -18.70 23.43
N LYS A 225 -8.82 -17.95 24.16
CA LYS A 225 -9.39 -18.33 25.48
C LYS A 225 -10.75 -18.96 25.31
#